data_d08361b99e5966975fb75ca3d60a4b79
#
_entry.id   d08361b99e5966975fb75ca3d60a4b79
#
_cell.length_a   1.000
_cell.length_b   1.000
_cell.length_c   1.000
_cell.angle_alpha   90.00
_cell.angle_beta   90.00
_cell.angle_gamma   90.00
#
_symmetry.space_group_name_H-M   'P 1'
#
loop_
_entity.id
_entity.type
_entity.pdbx_description
1 polymer ?
#
loop_
_entity_poly.entity_id
_entity_poly.type
_entity_poly.pdbx_seq_one_letter_code
_entity_poly.pdbx_strand_id
1 'polypeptide(L)'
;DGNRDFSFYRKPSADMLLEPEQLEEAWFANTGVLHFGSVSLIDAPIQKTHRRAISLAKEHGAIVSFDPNIRLPLWDSPETCQARVREFLPFADIVKLSDEELEFVTGESDIRTAAQKLFAGGCQVILYSMGKEGAMLLTPQGSWTEKNLEVTVKDTTGAGDAIMGALLYCLTAGDVTKDNLAKVTPAQWQAWLT
;
A
#
# COMPACT_ATOMS: atom_id res chain seq x y z
N ASP A 1 4.74 27.55 3.39
CA ASP A 1 4.42 26.44 4.32
C ASP A 1 3.41 25.56 3.62
N GLY A 2 3.81 24.44 3.02
CA GLY A 2 2.94 23.59 2.18
C GLY A 2 1.87 22.77 2.94
N ASN A 3 1.29 23.34 3.99
CA ASN A 3 0.17 22.73 4.71
C ASN A 3 -1.05 22.66 3.79
N ARG A 4 -1.66 21.49 3.70
CA ARG A 4 -2.82 21.22 2.86
C ARG A 4 -3.94 20.70 3.74
N ASP A 5 -5.12 21.28 3.52
CA ASP A 5 -6.37 20.73 4.04
C ASP A 5 -7.14 20.06 2.91
N PHE A 6 -7.66 18.87 3.19
CA PHE A 6 -8.52 18.14 2.26
C PHE A 6 -9.94 18.12 2.80
N SER A 7 -10.89 18.47 1.94
CA SER A 7 -12.32 18.28 2.22
C SER A 7 -12.84 17.13 1.37
N PHE A 8 -13.56 16.21 2.02
CA PHE A 8 -14.11 15.03 1.35
C PHE A 8 -15.64 15.13 1.28
N TYR A 9 -16.16 15.12 0.07
CA TYR A 9 -17.60 15.14 -0.21
C TYR A 9 -18.11 13.71 -0.45
N ARG A 10 -18.38 12.98 0.66
CA ARG A 10 -18.72 11.55 0.64
C ARG A 10 -19.98 11.26 1.45
N LYS A 11 -21.17 11.73 0.98
CA LYS A 11 -22.45 11.55 1.72
C LYS A 11 -23.61 11.14 0.80
N PRO A 12 -23.69 9.89 0.36
CA PRO A 12 -22.63 8.95 0.01
C PRO A 12 -21.95 9.33 -1.32
N SER A 13 -20.78 8.78 -1.58
CA SER A 13 -20.10 8.82 -2.90
C SER A 13 -20.19 7.46 -3.57
N ALA A 14 -20.06 7.41 -4.90
CA ALA A 14 -20.22 6.17 -5.66
C ALA A 14 -19.25 5.06 -5.23
N ASP A 15 -18.00 5.44 -4.87
CA ASP A 15 -16.98 4.52 -4.39
C ASP A 15 -17.36 3.80 -3.10
N MET A 16 -18.21 4.40 -2.24
CA MET A 16 -18.68 3.75 -1.02
C MET A 16 -19.74 2.67 -1.26
N LEU A 17 -20.45 2.75 -2.38
CA LEU A 17 -21.65 1.97 -2.66
C LEU A 17 -21.41 0.74 -3.54
N LEU A 18 -20.15 0.49 -3.93
CA LEU A 18 -19.83 -0.70 -4.70
C LEU A 18 -20.01 -1.96 -3.84
N GLU A 19 -20.91 -2.83 -4.28
CA GLU A 19 -21.25 -4.09 -3.59
C GLU A 19 -20.39 -5.26 -4.12
N PRO A 20 -20.14 -6.29 -3.30
CA PRO A 20 -19.37 -7.47 -3.73
C PRO A 20 -19.91 -8.19 -4.95
N GLU A 21 -21.24 -8.18 -5.13
CA GLU A 21 -21.95 -8.83 -6.25
C GLU A 21 -21.73 -8.13 -7.59
N GLN A 22 -21.25 -6.89 -7.56
CA GLN A 22 -20.92 -6.13 -8.76
C GLN A 22 -19.52 -6.45 -9.31
N LEU A 23 -18.70 -7.20 -8.54
CA LEU A 23 -17.40 -7.66 -9.02
C LEU A 23 -17.57 -8.85 -9.96
N GLU A 24 -17.05 -8.70 -11.17
CA GLU A 24 -16.99 -9.79 -12.15
C GLU A 24 -15.67 -10.54 -11.99
N GLU A 25 -15.71 -11.84 -11.77
CA GLU A 25 -14.52 -12.69 -11.62
C GLU A 25 -13.58 -12.59 -12.83
N ALA A 26 -14.14 -12.39 -14.01
CA ALA A 26 -13.38 -12.21 -15.25
C ALA A 26 -12.37 -11.04 -15.20
N TRP A 27 -12.62 -10.02 -14.38
CA TRP A 27 -11.67 -8.91 -14.20
C TRP A 27 -10.36 -9.35 -13.55
N PHE A 28 -10.41 -10.42 -12.77
CA PHE A 28 -9.26 -10.92 -12.00
C PHE A 28 -8.44 -11.97 -12.76
N ALA A 29 -8.98 -12.57 -13.81
CA ALA A 29 -8.35 -13.67 -14.55
C ALA A 29 -6.94 -13.34 -15.09
N ASN A 30 -6.67 -12.07 -15.41
CA ASN A 30 -5.37 -11.59 -15.88
C ASN A 30 -4.81 -10.46 -15.03
N THR A 31 -5.28 -10.30 -13.79
CA THR A 31 -4.81 -9.27 -12.88
C THR A 31 -3.46 -9.67 -12.30
N GLY A 32 -2.41 -8.90 -12.59
CA GLY A 32 -1.09 -9.09 -11.99
C GLY A 32 -0.99 -8.53 -10.58
N VAL A 33 -1.65 -7.39 -10.33
CA VAL A 33 -1.63 -6.70 -9.04
C VAL A 33 -3.01 -6.15 -8.71
N LEU A 34 -3.46 -6.37 -7.49
CA LEU A 34 -4.56 -5.63 -6.86
C LEU A 34 -3.97 -4.62 -5.88
N HIS A 35 -4.16 -3.33 -6.15
CA HIS A 35 -3.71 -2.25 -5.27
C HIS A 35 -4.90 -1.55 -4.61
N PHE A 36 -4.80 -1.25 -3.30
CA PHE A 36 -5.84 -0.54 -2.57
C PHE A 36 -5.26 0.29 -1.41
N GLY A 37 -6.08 1.22 -0.90
CA GLY A 37 -5.76 2.07 0.24
C GLY A 37 -6.82 2.02 1.33
N SER A 38 -6.59 2.71 2.45
CA SER A 38 -7.52 2.71 3.59
C SER A 38 -8.77 3.56 3.38
N VAL A 39 -8.73 4.51 2.45
CA VAL A 39 -9.82 5.49 2.22
C VAL A 39 -11.18 4.81 1.98
N SER A 40 -11.17 3.62 1.40
CA SER A 40 -12.38 2.82 1.10
C SER A 40 -12.59 1.65 2.07
N LEU A 41 -11.85 1.57 3.18
CA LEU A 41 -12.06 0.55 4.22
C LEU A 41 -13.01 1.00 5.35
N ILE A 42 -13.64 2.15 5.20
CA ILE A 42 -14.66 2.69 6.11
C ILE A 42 -15.87 1.74 6.23
N ASP A 43 -16.73 1.98 7.20
CA ASP A 43 -17.95 1.17 7.38
C ASP A 43 -18.99 1.53 6.30
N ALA A 44 -18.88 0.85 5.17
CA ALA A 44 -19.73 0.99 3.98
C ALA A 44 -19.67 -0.30 3.15
N PRO A 45 -20.59 -0.52 2.19
CA PRO A 45 -20.59 -1.69 1.30
C PRO A 45 -19.24 -2.02 0.69
N ILE A 46 -18.49 -1.00 0.26
CA ILE A 46 -17.17 -1.12 -0.36
C ILE A 46 -16.16 -1.91 0.50
N GLN A 47 -16.29 -1.91 1.82
CA GLN A 47 -15.39 -2.69 2.69
C GLN A 47 -15.52 -4.19 2.44
N LYS A 48 -16.75 -4.69 2.28
CA LYS A 48 -17.00 -6.11 1.96
C LYS A 48 -16.50 -6.42 0.54
N THR A 49 -16.66 -5.46 -0.36
CA THR A 49 -16.19 -5.54 -1.74
C THR A 49 -14.67 -5.66 -1.81
N HIS A 50 -13.93 -4.92 -0.96
CA HIS A 50 -12.48 -5.11 -0.84
C HIS A 50 -12.11 -6.54 -0.42
N ARG A 51 -12.80 -7.13 0.54
CA ARG A 51 -12.54 -8.52 0.94
C ARG A 51 -12.78 -9.49 -0.22
N ARG A 52 -13.86 -9.32 -0.96
CA ARG A 52 -14.16 -10.15 -2.12
C ARG A 52 -13.11 -9.95 -3.23
N ALA A 53 -12.73 -8.70 -3.53
CA ALA A 53 -11.68 -8.39 -4.51
C ALA A 53 -10.33 -9.02 -4.13
N ILE A 54 -9.93 -8.92 -2.88
CA ILE A 54 -8.69 -9.53 -2.37
C ILE A 54 -8.74 -11.06 -2.49
N SER A 55 -9.89 -11.69 -2.17
CA SER A 55 -10.07 -13.14 -2.35
C SER A 55 -9.88 -13.54 -3.81
N LEU A 56 -10.61 -12.89 -4.72
CA LEU A 56 -10.53 -13.14 -6.16
C LEU A 56 -9.11 -12.92 -6.69
N ALA A 57 -8.45 -11.80 -6.31
CA ALA A 57 -7.09 -11.53 -6.72
C ALA A 57 -6.13 -12.65 -6.30
N LYS A 58 -6.23 -13.11 -5.04
CA LYS A 58 -5.40 -14.22 -4.52
C LYS A 58 -5.70 -15.54 -5.21
N GLU A 59 -6.98 -15.86 -5.48
CA GLU A 59 -7.40 -17.06 -6.20
C GLU A 59 -6.79 -17.11 -7.62
N HIS A 60 -6.63 -15.95 -8.27
CA HIS A 60 -6.01 -15.80 -9.59
C HIS A 60 -4.50 -15.51 -9.55
N GLY A 61 -3.86 -15.60 -8.39
CA GLY A 61 -2.40 -15.46 -8.28
C GLY A 61 -1.87 -14.03 -8.39
N ALA A 62 -2.72 -13.02 -8.25
CA ALA A 62 -2.31 -11.63 -8.25
C ALA A 62 -1.55 -11.25 -6.97
N ILE A 63 -0.61 -10.33 -7.08
CA ILE A 63 0.03 -9.65 -5.95
C ILE A 63 -0.99 -8.70 -5.31
N VAL A 64 -1.12 -8.74 -4.01
CA VAL A 64 -1.96 -7.78 -3.26
C VAL A 64 -1.07 -6.69 -2.67
N SER A 65 -1.30 -5.45 -3.06
CA SER A 65 -0.54 -4.26 -2.64
C SER A 65 -1.43 -3.33 -1.83
N PHE A 66 -0.96 -2.91 -0.67
CA PHE A 66 -1.68 -2.05 0.26
C PHE A 66 -0.86 -0.80 0.62
N ASP A 67 -1.39 0.38 0.31
CA ASP A 67 -0.94 1.67 0.84
C ASP A 67 -2.01 2.18 1.81
N PRO A 68 -1.81 2.14 3.13
CA PRO A 68 -2.78 2.66 4.09
C PRO A 68 -3.21 4.08 3.77
N ASN A 69 -2.29 4.96 3.42
CA ASN A 69 -2.55 6.33 2.99
C ASN A 69 -3.59 7.01 3.92
N ILE A 70 -3.23 7.10 5.20
CA ILE A 70 -4.14 7.46 6.29
C ILE A 70 -4.77 8.84 6.08
N ARG A 71 -6.09 8.91 6.19
CA ARG A 71 -6.88 10.15 6.12
C ARG A 71 -7.86 10.18 7.28
N LEU A 72 -7.39 10.53 8.48
CA LEU A 72 -8.20 10.52 9.72
C LEU A 72 -9.54 11.25 9.59
N PRO A 73 -9.66 12.38 8.85
CA PRO A 73 -10.96 13.05 8.71
C PRO A 73 -12.07 12.23 8.04
N LEU A 74 -11.73 11.07 7.44
CA LEU A 74 -12.71 10.15 6.85
C LEU A 74 -13.26 9.10 7.83
N TRP A 75 -12.72 9.04 9.05
CA TRP A 75 -13.00 8.00 10.02
C TRP A 75 -13.75 8.58 11.24
N ASP A 76 -14.56 7.76 11.87
CA ASP A 76 -15.27 8.12 13.10
C ASP A 76 -14.31 8.37 14.26
N SER A 77 -13.19 7.64 14.30
CA SER A 77 -12.09 7.85 15.24
C SER A 77 -10.76 7.31 14.70
N PRO A 78 -9.62 7.80 15.23
CA PRO A 78 -8.30 7.23 14.93
C PRO A 78 -8.20 5.73 15.25
N GLU A 79 -8.83 5.29 16.34
CA GLU A 79 -8.81 3.90 16.78
C GLU A 79 -9.54 2.98 15.79
N THR A 80 -10.67 3.44 15.25
CA THR A 80 -11.43 2.72 14.22
C THR A 80 -10.60 2.60 12.94
N CYS A 81 -9.93 3.67 12.52
CA CYS A 81 -9.01 3.67 11.40
C CYS A 81 -7.88 2.66 11.61
N GLN A 82 -7.20 2.75 12.75
CA GLN A 82 -6.06 1.88 13.09
C GLN A 82 -6.48 0.41 13.13
N ALA A 83 -7.59 0.09 13.79
CA ALA A 83 -8.10 -1.27 13.86
C ALA A 83 -8.39 -1.85 12.47
N ARG A 84 -9.04 -1.03 11.61
CA ARG A 84 -9.37 -1.43 10.26
C ARG A 84 -8.12 -1.64 9.38
N VAL A 85 -7.18 -0.73 9.44
CA VAL A 85 -5.91 -0.86 8.69
C VAL A 85 -5.17 -2.13 9.11
N ARG A 86 -5.05 -2.37 10.43
CA ARG A 86 -4.40 -3.58 10.97
C ARG A 86 -5.11 -4.87 10.59
N GLU A 87 -6.42 -4.84 10.44
CA GLU A 87 -7.22 -5.98 9.97
C GLU A 87 -6.90 -6.35 8.52
N PHE A 88 -6.52 -5.38 7.67
CA PHE A 88 -6.23 -5.60 6.26
C PHE A 88 -4.74 -5.84 5.96
N LEU A 89 -3.83 -5.46 6.85
CA LEU A 89 -2.38 -5.70 6.67
C LEU A 89 -2.01 -7.15 6.32
N PRO A 90 -2.58 -8.20 6.98
CA PRO A 90 -2.22 -9.59 6.67
C PRO A 90 -2.64 -10.06 5.28
N PHE A 91 -3.46 -9.30 4.58
CA PHE A 91 -3.84 -9.66 3.21
C PHE A 91 -2.82 -9.21 2.17
N ALA A 92 -1.94 -8.26 2.51
CA ALA A 92 -1.03 -7.63 1.58
C ALA A 92 0.30 -8.40 1.44
N ASP A 93 0.74 -8.57 0.20
CA ASP A 93 2.08 -9.04 -0.15
C ASP A 93 3.09 -7.88 -0.16
N ILE A 94 2.61 -6.71 -0.54
CA ILE A 94 3.37 -5.46 -0.60
C ILE A 94 2.65 -4.43 0.27
N VAL A 95 3.38 -3.79 1.18
CA VAL A 95 2.86 -2.70 2.02
C VAL A 95 3.71 -1.45 1.77
N LYS A 96 3.06 -0.32 1.47
CA LYS A 96 3.73 0.97 1.50
C LYS A 96 3.40 1.66 2.82
N LEU A 97 4.40 2.28 3.43
CA LEU A 97 4.25 3.10 4.64
C LEU A 97 5.06 4.39 4.49
N SER A 98 4.56 5.48 5.03
CA SER A 98 5.36 6.67 5.28
C SER A 98 5.93 6.65 6.71
N ASP A 99 6.94 7.47 6.95
CA ASP A 99 7.50 7.71 8.29
C ASP A 99 6.43 8.24 9.27
N GLU A 100 5.52 9.08 8.79
CA GLU A 100 4.39 9.61 9.57
C GLU A 100 3.35 8.53 9.94
N GLU A 101 3.21 7.49 9.11
CA GLU A 101 2.22 6.42 9.30
C GLU A 101 2.75 5.24 10.12
N LEU A 102 4.07 5.08 10.19
CA LEU A 102 4.72 3.88 10.73
C LEU A 102 4.19 3.48 12.11
N GLU A 103 4.27 4.38 13.07
CA GLU A 103 3.86 4.11 14.46
C GLU A 103 2.36 3.91 14.57
N PHE A 104 1.58 4.73 13.89
CA PHE A 104 0.12 4.61 13.87
C PHE A 104 -0.35 3.25 13.35
N VAL A 105 0.22 2.80 12.24
CA VAL A 105 -0.18 1.55 11.58
C VAL A 105 0.35 0.33 12.34
N THR A 106 1.64 0.33 12.70
CA THR A 106 2.32 -0.88 13.20
C THR A 106 2.43 -0.95 14.72
N GLY A 107 2.37 0.20 15.40
CA GLY A 107 2.67 0.33 16.83
C GLY A 107 4.17 0.34 17.14
N GLU A 108 5.02 0.45 16.11
CA GLU A 108 6.47 0.49 16.24
C GLU A 108 7.01 1.80 15.67
N SER A 109 7.95 2.41 16.37
CA SER A 109 8.64 3.62 15.91
C SER A 109 9.89 3.33 15.08
N ASP A 110 10.37 2.08 15.08
CA ASP A 110 11.50 1.63 14.28
C ASP A 110 11.02 0.78 13.09
N ILE A 111 11.40 1.17 11.87
CA ILE A 111 11.00 0.48 10.64
C ILE A 111 11.49 -0.98 10.57
N ARG A 112 12.67 -1.29 11.15
CA ARG A 112 13.20 -2.65 11.12
C ARG A 112 12.40 -3.58 12.01
N THR A 113 11.99 -3.11 13.19
CA THR A 113 11.10 -3.83 14.10
C THR A 113 9.72 -4.02 13.49
N ALA A 114 9.16 -2.97 12.89
CA ALA A 114 7.89 -3.04 12.17
C ALA A 114 7.95 -4.05 11.00
N ALA A 115 9.04 -4.02 10.22
CA ALA A 115 9.24 -4.92 9.08
C ALA A 115 9.25 -6.39 9.51
N GLN A 116 9.91 -6.73 10.61
CA GLN A 116 9.92 -8.10 11.13
C GLN A 116 8.51 -8.60 11.43
N LYS A 117 7.66 -7.76 12.04
CA LYS A 117 6.27 -8.10 12.33
C LYS A 117 5.44 -8.26 11.06
N LEU A 118 5.61 -7.36 10.09
CA LEU A 118 4.89 -7.42 8.83
C LEU A 118 5.30 -8.65 8.01
N PHE A 119 6.59 -8.99 7.96
CA PHE A 119 7.07 -10.20 7.29
C PHE A 119 6.56 -11.47 7.99
N ALA A 120 6.54 -11.51 9.31
CA ALA A 120 5.93 -12.61 10.06
C ALA A 120 4.42 -12.74 9.78
N GLY A 121 3.74 -11.64 9.43
CA GLY A 121 2.34 -11.60 9.01
C GLY A 121 2.09 -11.98 7.55
N GLY A 122 3.13 -12.26 6.76
CA GLY A 122 3.03 -12.70 5.36
C GLY A 122 3.36 -11.64 4.31
N CYS A 123 3.62 -10.39 4.70
CA CYS A 123 4.13 -9.36 3.79
C CYS A 123 5.51 -9.79 3.24
N GLN A 124 5.77 -9.51 1.96
CA GLN A 124 7.03 -9.85 1.30
C GLN A 124 7.88 -8.63 0.97
N VAL A 125 7.25 -7.49 0.75
CA VAL A 125 7.92 -6.24 0.36
C VAL A 125 7.31 -5.06 1.11
N ILE A 126 8.16 -4.21 1.65
CA ILE A 126 7.76 -2.95 2.27
C ILE A 126 8.45 -1.82 1.52
N LEU A 127 7.66 -0.88 1.01
CA LEU A 127 8.14 0.39 0.49
C LEU A 127 7.92 1.46 1.56
N TYR A 128 9.01 1.96 2.12
CA TYR A 128 8.99 2.95 3.20
C TYR A 128 9.46 4.30 2.69
N SER A 129 8.58 5.29 2.68
CA SER A 129 8.90 6.66 2.27
C SER A 129 9.22 7.54 3.47
N MET A 130 10.31 8.32 3.38
CA MET A 130 10.88 9.13 4.45
C MET A 130 10.91 10.62 4.07
N GLY A 131 9.91 11.06 3.35
CA GLY A 131 9.81 12.45 2.88
C GLY A 131 11.08 12.88 2.13
N LYS A 132 11.72 13.95 2.57
CA LYS A 132 12.95 14.49 1.96
C LYS A 132 14.17 13.56 2.08
N GLU A 133 14.18 12.63 3.02
CA GLU A 133 15.27 11.68 3.22
C GLU A 133 15.27 10.54 2.19
N GLY A 134 14.23 10.45 1.35
CA GLY A 134 14.14 9.47 0.29
C GLY A 134 13.21 8.30 0.60
N ALA A 135 13.59 7.11 0.15
CA ALA A 135 12.80 5.91 0.34
C ALA A 135 13.69 4.70 0.68
N MET A 136 13.08 3.74 1.36
CA MET A 136 13.68 2.45 1.67
C MET A 136 12.75 1.34 1.19
N LEU A 137 13.31 0.34 0.52
CA LEU A 137 12.64 -0.90 0.19
C LEU A 137 13.19 -1.98 1.09
N LEU A 138 12.31 -2.74 1.74
CA LEU A 138 12.68 -3.84 2.63
C LEU A 138 12.02 -5.13 2.18
N THR A 139 12.77 -6.22 2.25
CA THR A 139 12.29 -7.60 2.08
C THR A 139 12.90 -8.48 3.17
N PRO A 140 12.46 -9.74 3.33
CA PRO A 140 13.14 -10.67 4.23
C PRO A 140 14.61 -10.91 3.91
N GLN A 141 15.05 -10.64 2.67
CA GLN A 141 16.43 -10.85 2.21
C GLN A 141 17.34 -9.64 2.42
N GLY A 142 16.78 -8.44 2.62
CA GLY A 142 17.58 -7.23 2.79
C GLY A 142 16.80 -5.93 2.71
N SER A 143 17.54 -4.82 2.75
CA SER A 143 16.98 -3.49 2.60
C SER A 143 17.87 -2.61 1.74
N TRP A 144 17.25 -1.77 0.94
CA TRP A 144 17.89 -0.81 0.01
C TRP A 144 17.32 0.57 0.29
N THR A 145 18.17 1.57 0.29
CA THR A 145 17.77 2.96 0.55
C THR A 145 18.27 3.84 -0.58
N GLU A 146 17.40 4.71 -1.07
CA GLU A 146 17.75 5.72 -2.05
C GLU A 146 17.35 7.10 -1.52
N LYS A 147 18.22 8.07 -1.73
CA LYS A 147 17.98 9.45 -1.32
C LYS A 147 17.18 10.19 -2.38
N ASN A 148 16.35 11.12 -1.95
CA ASN A 148 15.68 12.01 -2.88
C ASN A 148 16.69 12.89 -3.64
N LEU A 149 16.31 13.20 -4.87
CA LEU A 149 16.97 14.26 -5.63
C LEU A 149 16.76 15.62 -4.93
N GLU A 150 17.77 16.47 -4.97
CA GLU A 150 17.62 17.85 -4.50
C GLU A 150 16.72 18.63 -5.45
N VAL A 151 15.50 18.88 -5.03
CA VAL A 151 14.51 19.65 -5.80
C VAL A 151 13.83 20.69 -4.94
N THR A 152 13.40 21.78 -5.55
CA THR A 152 12.54 22.76 -4.87
C THR A 152 11.12 22.24 -4.85
N VAL A 153 10.70 21.73 -3.69
CA VAL A 153 9.35 21.20 -3.50
C VAL A 153 8.32 22.33 -3.54
N LYS A 154 7.34 22.21 -4.43
CA LYS A 154 6.18 23.10 -4.50
C LYS A 154 4.92 22.44 -3.97
N ASP A 155 4.74 21.16 -4.27
CA ASP A 155 3.59 20.35 -3.92
C ASP A 155 4.03 18.88 -3.80
N THR A 156 3.66 18.19 -2.70
CA THR A 156 3.95 16.77 -2.47
C THR A 156 2.74 15.87 -2.71
N THR A 157 1.61 16.44 -3.21
CA THR A 157 0.41 15.64 -3.51
C THR A 157 0.73 14.58 -4.55
N GLY A 158 0.40 13.33 -4.26
CA GLY A 158 0.63 12.21 -5.15
C GLY A 158 2.08 11.69 -5.18
N ALA A 159 3.01 12.24 -4.39
CA ALA A 159 4.38 11.71 -4.34
C ALA A 159 4.41 10.25 -3.87
N GLY A 160 3.60 9.90 -2.84
CA GLY A 160 3.42 8.51 -2.40
C GLY A 160 2.82 7.62 -3.49
N ASP A 161 1.79 8.13 -4.18
CA ASP A 161 1.15 7.39 -5.27
C ASP A 161 2.13 7.18 -6.44
N ALA A 162 2.95 8.18 -6.75
CA ALA A 162 3.94 8.12 -7.83
C ALA A 162 5.02 7.05 -7.56
N ILE A 163 5.62 7.03 -6.37
CA ILE A 163 6.63 6.01 -6.03
C ILE A 163 6.02 4.61 -5.97
N MET A 164 4.78 4.49 -5.47
CA MET A 164 4.08 3.20 -5.47
C MET A 164 3.77 2.75 -6.89
N GLY A 165 3.26 3.64 -7.74
CA GLY A 165 3.00 3.36 -9.16
C GLY A 165 4.26 2.94 -9.91
N ALA A 166 5.40 3.59 -9.66
CA ALA A 166 6.70 3.22 -10.24
C ALA A 166 7.11 1.79 -9.82
N LEU A 167 6.99 1.44 -8.53
CA LEU A 167 7.27 0.09 -8.07
C LEU A 167 6.38 -0.95 -8.74
N LEU A 168 5.06 -0.70 -8.81
CA LEU A 168 4.12 -1.61 -9.48
C LEU A 168 4.41 -1.76 -10.97
N TYR A 169 4.81 -0.67 -11.64
CA TYR A 169 5.27 -0.72 -13.02
C TYR A 169 6.52 -1.60 -13.18
N CYS A 170 7.53 -1.41 -12.33
CA CYS A 170 8.76 -2.23 -12.38
C CYS A 170 8.48 -3.72 -12.17
N LEU A 171 7.60 -4.06 -11.23
CA LEU A 171 7.17 -5.44 -11.01
C LEU A 171 6.51 -6.03 -12.25
N THR A 172 5.57 -5.28 -12.84
CA THR A 172 4.83 -5.73 -14.03
C THR A 172 5.74 -5.84 -15.26
N ALA A 173 6.60 -4.85 -15.49
CA ALA A 173 7.56 -4.85 -16.60
C ALA A 173 8.65 -5.92 -16.45
N GLY A 174 8.92 -6.34 -15.21
CA GLY A 174 9.84 -7.44 -14.89
C GLY A 174 9.20 -8.83 -14.86
N ASP A 175 7.94 -8.96 -15.31
CA ASP A 175 7.14 -10.20 -15.25
C ASP A 175 7.11 -10.82 -13.83
N VAL A 176 7.07 -9.97 -12.80
CA VAL A 176 6.98 -10.44 -11.43
C VAL A 176 5.55 -10.80 -11.09
N THR A 177 5.38 -12.02 -10.62
CA THR A 177 4.13 -12.60 -10.17
C THR A 177 4.20 -12.91 -8.67
N LYS A 178 3.09 -13.29 -8.08
CA LYS A 178 3.04 -13.76 -6.68
C LYS A 178 4.06 -14.90 -6.44
N ASP A 179 4.23 -15.82 -7.37
CA ASP A 179 5.06 -17.01 -7.22
C ASP A 179 6.56 -16.73 -7.29
N ASN A 180 6.95 -15.62 -7.91
CA ASN A 180 8.36 -15.26 -8.08
C ASN A 180 8.76 -13.96 -7.34
N LEU A 181 7.84 -13.27 -6.66
CA LEU A 181 8.11 -12.04 -5.93
C LEU A 181 9.30 -12.19 -4.95
N ALA A 182 9.34 -13.30 -4.21
CA ALA A 182 10.44 -13.62 -3.29
C ALA A 182 11.77 -13.94 -4.00
N LYS A 183 11.77 -14.10 -5.32
CA LYS A 183 12.97 -14.43 -6.13
C LYS A 183 13.57 -13.20 -6.81
N VAL A 184 12.94 -12.03 -6.68
CA VAL A 184 13.50 -10.77 -7.19
C VAL A 184 14.84 -10.52 -6.51
N THR A 185 15.87 -10.30 -7.33
CA THR A 185 17.25 -10.23 -6.85
C THR A 185 17.55 -8.88 -6.16
N PRO A 186 18.52 -8.83 -5.25
CA PRO A 186 19.00 -7.59 -4.66
C PRO A 186 19.35 -6.50 -5.68
N ALA A 187 19.96 -6.88 -6.80
CA ALA A 187 20.32 -5.94 -7.87
C ALA A 187 19.08 -5.34 -8.56
N GLN A 188 18.02 -6.13 -8.76
CA GLN A 188 16.74 -5.63 -9.29
C GLN A 188 16.08 -4.68 -8.32
N TRP A 189 16.00 -5.02 -7.02
CA TRP A 189 15.43 -4.13 -6.00
C TRP A 189 16.15 -2.77 -5.96
N GLN A 190 17.50 -2.79 -5.98
CA GLN A 190 18.28 -1.55 -6.03
C GLN A 190 17.98 -0.75 -7.30
N ALA A 191 17.95 -1.39 -8.47
CA ALA A 191 17.69 -0.73 -9.73
C ALA A 191 16.27 -0.13 -9.83
N TRP A 192 15.29 -0.73 -9.18
CA TRP A 192 13.91 -0.22 -9.19
C TRP A 192 13.65 0.88 -8.18
N LEU A 193 14.51 1.02 -7.16
CA LEU A 193 14.43 2.09 -6.19
C LEU A 193 15.12 3.40 -6.68
N THR A 194 16.08 3.27 -7.62
CA THR A 194 16.83 4.39 -8.21
C THR A 194 16.03 5.07 -9.33
#